data_de895dddf2a4d25c60576149c81adb42
#
_entry.id   de895dddf2a4d25c60576149c81adb42
#
_cell.length_a   1.000
_cell.length_b   1.000
_cell.length_c   1.000
_cell.angle_alpha   90.00
_cell.angle_beta   90.00
_cell.angle_gamma   90.00
#
_symmetry.space_group_name_H-M   'P 1'
#
loop_
_entity.id
_entity.type
_entity.pdbx_description
1 polymer ?
#
loop_
_entity_poly.entity_id
_entity_poly.type
_entity_poly.pdbx_seq_one_letter_code
_entity_poly.pdbx_strand_id
1 'polypeptide(L)'
;MFRQNACFFASVLSSILIFSSFSFPFLTLPVFGQVPANHISQEQYDKIKNCTTELSKKPTPVEYLTYFNCGHVSKDETGRTVRQFTIIVEENQKIPISYEGHVFDAWTFNGTIPGPTMRVTEGDLVRIRVINSNENENPHSFHTHSIHFAKNDGVSMGGYPGGAISPGRSFTYEFVAQPYGVYPYHCHVDPIADHINRGLYGMLIIDPKEPRPRMTEMAMLLNGYDLDLDEEGPVKLPPAALFQTTEQGDTTGENMTMTNSTVSNQTDAVTNMTGGTDSNETSTETNLTQISTTMDHTGDDSSTTMDHTGDDSGEATAGDVPNLDAAEPRGNEIYTVNGKAFEYMMNPIVLQTGKPYRIYVVNMLEFDLVNSFHIHGAMFNYYTAGTDETPDYNTDIVTMSQGDRGIMEFTYQYPGTYMFHAHQTEFTDLGWMGLFDVRGNPVELPPHHDVT
;
A
#
# COMPACT_ATOMS: atom_id res chain seq x y z
N MET A 1 39.24 -72.59 -17.91
CA MET A 1 39.61 -73.58 -18.96
C MET A 1 39.32 -72.94 -20.31
N PHE A 2 40.43 -72.68 -21.01
CA PHE A 2 40.62 -72.65 -22.46
C PHE A 2 39.60 -71.85 -23.35
N ARG A 3 40.07 -70.79 -23.95
CA ARG A 3 40.79 -70.58 -25.27
C ARG A 3 39.79 -70.23 -26.35
N GLN A 4 39.93 -69.18 -26.98
CA GLN A 4 40.86 -68.58 -27.95
C GLN A 4 40.22 -68.41 -29.36
N ASN A 5 40.40 -67.23 -29.87
CA ASN A 5 40.79 -66.88 -31.25
C ASN A 5 39.73 -67.13 -32.38
N ALA A 6 39.57 -66.34 -33.38
CA ALA A 6 40.49 -65.45 -34.09
C ALA A 6 39.72 -64.65 -35.16
N CYS A 7 40.35 -63.58 -35.58
CA CYS A 7 40.28 -62.84 -36.79
C CYS A 7 39.78 -63.49 -38.05
N PHE A 8 39.09 -62.76 -38.99
CA PHE A 8 39.66 -62.49 -40.31
C PHE A 8 38.79 -61.57 -41.17
N PHE A 9 39.40 -60.52 -41.70
CA PHE A 9 39.31 -59.84 -43.01
C PHE A 9 37.97 -59.26 -43.56
N ALA A 10 38.00 -58.00 -43.68
CA ALA A 10 37.81 -57.05 -44.80
C ALA A 10 37.01 -57.51 -46.02
N SER A 11 36.00 -56.70 -46.35
CA SER A 11 35.74 -56.35 -47.75
C SER A 11 35.00 -55.02 -47.83
N VAL A 12 35.61 -54.13 -48.62
CA VAL A 12 35.16 -52.80 -48.97
C VAL A 12 34.00 -52.91 -49.96
N LEU A 13 32.87 -52.30 -49.69
CA LEU A 13 31.87 -51.91 -50.69
C LEU A 13 31.36 -50.52 -50.39
N SER A 14 31.80 -49.58 -51.20
CA SER A 14 31.27 -48.20 -51.26
C SER A 14 29.79 -48.27 -51.72
N SER A 15 28.91 -47.82 -50.87
CA SER A 15 27.54 -47.47 -51.26
C SER A 15 27.35 -45.99 -51.00
N ILE A 16 27.23 -45.27 -52.09
CA ILE A 16 26.86 -43.85 -52.12
C ILE A 16 25.42 -43.72 -51.61
N LEU A 17 25.29 -43.18 -50.40
CA LEU A 17 23.97 -42.78 -49.87
C LEU A 17 23.76 -41.31 -50.24
N ILE A 18 22.86 -41.13 -51.21
CA ILE A 18 22.30 -39.81 -51.55
C ILE A 18 21.42 -39.36 -50.38
N PHE A 19 21.95 -38.39 -49.56
CA PHE A 19 21.14 -37.67 -48.60
C PHE A 19 20.25 -36.67 -49.34
N SER A 20 18.99 -37.03 -49.57
CA SER A 20 17.99 -36.06 -49.92
C SER A 20 17.68 -35.21 -48.69
N SER A 21 18.06 -33.93 -48.77
CA SER A 21 17.78 -32.90 -47.78
C SER A 21 16.28 -32.66 -47.73
N PHE A 22 15.59 -33.33 -46.84
CA PHE A 22 14.24 -32.91 -46.46
C PHE A 22 14.41 -31.70 -45.52
N SER A 23 14.25 -30.52 -46.08
CA SER A 23 14.03 -29.29 -45.30
C SER A 23 12.66 -29.37 -44.67
N PHE A 24 12.61 -29.71 -43.38
CA PHE A 24 11.45 -29.43 -42.57
C PHE A 24 11.28 -27.91 -42.45
N PRO A 25 10.14 -27.36 -42.78
CA PRO A 25 9.90 -25.95 -42.45
C PRO A 25 9.89 -25.86 -40.92
N PHE A 26 10.87 -25.13 -40.38
CA PHE A 26 10.76 -24.63 -39.01
C PHE A 26 9.44 -23.86 -38.91
N LEU A 27 8.42 -24.45 -38.26
CA LEU A 27 7.30 -23.69 -37.74
C LEU A 27 7.90 -22.75 -36.70
N THR A 28 8.15 -21.52 -37.10
CA THR A 28 8.36 -20.42 -36.16
C THR A 28 7.06 -20.27 -35.41
N LEU A 29 7.03 -20.76 -34.17
CA LEU A 29 6.01 -20.36 -33.22
C LEU A 29 5.99 -18.83 -33.22
N PRO A 30 4.81 -18.19 -33.26
CA PRO A 30 4.76 -16.76 -33.13
C PRO A 30 5.40 -16.40 -31.78
N VAL A 31 6.59 -15.81 -31.82
CA VAL A 31 7.06 -14.96 -30.74
C VAL A 31 5.88 -14.04 -30.47
N PHE A 32 5.28 -14.09 -29.29
CA PHE A 32 4.35 -13.07 -28.84
C PHE A 32 5.10 -11.76 -28.97
N GLY A 33 4.93 -11.12 -30.12
CA GLY A 33 5.59 -9.88 -30.44
C GLY A 33 5.19 -8.88 -29.38
N GLN A 34 6.15 -8.19 -28.81
CA GLN A 34 5.97 -6.88 -28.23
C GLN A 34 5.00 -6.15 -29.15
N VAL A 35 3.79 -5.87 -28.65
CA VAL A 35 2.83 -5.04 -29.37
C VAL A 35 3.58 -3.75 -29.67
N PRO A 36 3.74 -3.32 -30.93
CA PRO A 36 4.43 -2.07 -31.22
C PRO A 36 3.74 -1.02 -30.35
N ALA A 37 4.53 -0.20 -29.67
CA ALA A 37 4.06 0.95 -28.92
C ALA A 37 3.42 1.93 -29.92
N ASN A 38 2.19 1.64 -30.34
CA ASN A 38 1.37 2.62 -31.02
C ASN A 38 1.14 3.72 -29.97
N HIS A 39 1.64 4.90 -30.25
CA HIS A 39 1.39 6.09 -29.49
C HIS A 39 -0.13 6.30 -29.40
N ILE A 40 -0.73 5.73 -28.34
CA ILE A 40 -2.12 5.96 -28.00
C ILE A 40 -2.15 7.36 -27.42
N SER A 41 -3.03 8.24 -27.93
CA SER A 41 -3.20 9.58 -27.35
C SER A 41 -3.66 9.43 -25.89
N GLN A 42 -3.33 10.41 -25.04
CA GLN A 42 -3.75 10.41 -23.63
C GLN A 42 -5.28 10.22 -23.50
N GLU A 43 -6.07 10.83 -24.41
CA GLU A 43 -7.52 10.66 -24.45
C GLU A 43 -7.95 9.22 -24.77
N GLN A 44 -7.24 8.54 -25.69
CA GLN A 44 -7.49 7.13 -25.98
C GLN A 44 -7.09 6.24 -24.81
N TYR A 45 -6.00 6.58 -24.13
CA TYR A 45 -5.53 5.88 -22.94
C TYR A 45 -6.54 5.99 -21.78
N ASP A 46 -7.08 7.19 -21.54
CA ASP A 46 -8.08 7.43 -20.50
C ASP A 46 -9.41 6.69 -20.78
N LYS A 47 -9.81 6.57 -22.04
CA LYS A 47 -10.97 5.74 -22.43
C LYS A 47 -10.75 4.24 -22.20
N ILE A 48 -9.50 3.79 -22.27
CA ILE A 48 -9.12 2.39 -22.03
C ILE A 48 -9.13 2.04 -20.54
N LYS A 49 -8.87 3.02 -19.67
CA LYS A 49 -8.80 2.85 -18.20
C LYS A 49 -10.17 2.72 -17.53
N ASN A 50 -11.27 2.77 -18.25
CA ASN A 50 -12.62 2.84 -17.67
C ASN A 50 -12.81 3.99 -16.67
N CYS A 51 -12.04 5.07 -16.83
CA CYS A 51 -12.14 6.23 -15.95
C CYS A 51 -13.49 6.92 -16.09
N THR A 52 -14.05 7.31 -14.96
CA THR A 52 -15.15 8.28 -14.92
C THR A 52 -14.62 9.66 -14.56
N THR A 53 -15.31 10.69 -15.03
CA THR A 53 -15.13 12.08 -14.59
C THR A 53 -16.29 12.52 -13.67
N GLU A 54 -17.26 11.63 -13.44
CA GLU A 54 -18.42 11.91 -12.60
C GLU A 54 -18.04 11.76 -11.13
N LEU A 55 -17.75 12.88 -10.48
CA LEU A 55 -17.34 12.97 -9.08
C LEU A 55 -18.49 12.78 -8.10
N SER A 56 -19.73 12.96 -8.55
CA SER A 56 -20.93 12.92 -7.72
C SER A 56 -21.49 11.50 -7.50
N LYS A 57 -20.99 10.50 -8.23
CA LYS A 57 -21.43 9.13 -8.05
C LYS A 57 -20.86 8.56 -6.74
N LYS A 58 -21.77 8.06 -5.89
CA LYS A 58 -21.42 7.28 -4.70
C LYS A 58 -21.45 5.79 -5.09
N PRO A 59 -20.30 5.15 -5.39
CA PRO A 59 -20.28 3.75 -5.76
C PRO A 59 -20.66 2.87 -4.57
N THR A 60 -21.42 1.80 -4.85
CA THR A 60 -21.57 0.69 -3.90
C THR A 60 -20.22 -0.02 -3.75
N PRO A 61 -19.99 -0.83 -2.68
CA PRO A 61 -18.75 -1.58 -2.53
C PRO A 61 -18.40 -2.48 -3.71
N VAL A 62 -19.41 -3.08 -4.38
CA VAL A 62 -19.22 -3.85 -5.62
C VAL A 62 -18.78 -2.97 -6.78
N GLU A 63 -19.42 -1.81 -6.96
CA GLU A 63 -19.05 -0.87 -8.02
C GLU A 63 -17.67 -0.26 -7.77
N TYR A 64 -17.26 -0.10 -6.50
CA TYR A 64 -15.96 0.45 -6.11
C TYR A 64 -14.79 -0.32 -6.72
N LEU A 65 -14.91 -1.64 -6.89
CA LEU A 65 -13.87 -2.46 -7.53
C LEU A 65 -13.36 -1.89 -8.86
N THR A 66 -14.25 -1.30 -9.64
CA THR A 66 -13.93 -0.82 -11.00
C THR A 66 -14.21 0.66 -11.18
N TYR A 67 -14.46 1.38 -10.08
CA TYR A 67 -14.74 2.80 -10.10
C TYR A 67 -13.44 3.60 -9.93
N PHE A 68 -12.84 3.97 -11.06
CA PHE A 68 -11.65 4.83 -11.10
C PHE A 68 -12.04 6.24 -11.53
N ASN A 69 -11.72 7.23 -10.70
CA ASN A 69 -12.00 8.62 -10.99
C ASN A 69 -10.74 9.31 -11.54
N CYS A 70 -10.79 9.77 -12.78
CA CYS A 70 -9.67 10.44 -13.45
C CYS A 70 -9.72 11.97 -13.33
N GLY A 71 -10.67 12.52 -12.58
CA GLY A 71 -10.84 13.96 -12.43
C GLY A 71 -11.21 14.69 -13.73
N HIS A 72 -11.37 16.00 -13.63
CA HIS A 72 -11.51 16.85 -14.81
C HIS A 72 -10.14 17.07 -15.46
N VAL A 73 -10.04 16.80 -16.76
CA VAL A 73 -8.79 16.87 -17.52
C VAL A 73 -8.70 18.16 -18.29
N SER A 74 -7.59 18.88 -18.15
CA SER A 74 -7.24 20.08 -18.91
C SER A 74 -5.75 20.10 -19.24
N LYS A 75 -5.28 21.17 -19.91
CA LYS A 75 -3.85 21.43 -20.13
C LYS A 75 -3.50 22.78 -19.50
N ASP A 76 -2.30 22.88 -18.91
CA ASP A 76 -1.73 24.16 -18.52
C ASP A 76 -1.06 24.87 -19.71
N GLU A 77 -0.51 26.07 -19.45
CA GLU A 77 0.15 26.91 -20.48
C GLU A 77 1.39 26.22 -21.08
N THR A 78 1.98 25.26 -20.39
CA THR A 78 3.14 24.47 -20.87
C THR A 78 2.73 23.25 -21.67
N GLY A 79 1.42 22.95 -21.78
CA GLY A 79 0.88 21.75 -22.40
C GLY A 79 0.84 20.52 -21.51
N ARG A 80 1.21 20.63 -20.20
CA ARG A 80 1.11 19.56 -19.23
C ARG A 80 -0.35 19.23 -18.96
N THR A 81 -0.66 17.94 -18.78
CA THR A 81 -1.98 17.49 -18.34
C THR A 81 -2.23 17.93 -16.90
N VAL A 82 -3.39 18.53 -16.67
CA VAL A 82 -3.87 18.90 -15.32
C VAL A 82 -5.08 18.04 -15.00
N ARG A 83 -5.04 17.37 -13.86
CA ARG A 83 -6.13 16.56 -13.29
C ARG A 83 -6.72 17.28 -12.08
N GLN A 84 -7.99 17.63 -12.15
CA GLN A 84 -8.68 18.37 -11.10
C GLN A 84 -9.73 17.51 -10.44
N PHE A 85 -9.65 17.41 -9.11
CA PHE A 85 -10.61 16.70 -8.27
C PHE A 85 -11.27 17.66 -7.29
N THR A 86 -12.52 17.37 -6.93
CA THR A 86 -13.18 18.02 -5.80
C THR A 86 -13.59 16.94 -4.81
N ILE A 87 -13.16 17.08 -3.58
CA ILE A 87 -13.46 16.20 -2.47
C ILE A 87 -14.24 17.02 -1.44
N ILE A 88 -15.41 16.54 -1.06
CA ILE A 88 -16.23 17.12 0.00
C ILE A 88 -16.08 16.22 1.23
N VAL A 89 -15.74 16.80 2.36
CA VAL A 89 -15.73 16.09 3.64
C VAL A 89 -17.09 16.28 4.28
N GLU A 90 -17.73 15.18 4.63
CA GLU A 90 -19.04 15.14 5.27
C GLU A 90 -18.97 14.27 6.52
N GLU A 91 -19.30 14.82 7.69
CA GLU A 91 -19.44 14.11 8.95
C GLU A 91 -20.86 13.53 9.12
N ASN A 92 -21.06 12.70 10.16
CA ASN A 92 -22.35 12.15 10.57
C ASN A 92 -23.10 11.39 9.45
N GLN A 93 -22.37 10.75 8.55
CA GLN A 93 -22.94 9.94 7.48
C GLN A 93 -23.26 8.54 7.99
N LYS A 94 -24.52 8.12 7.87
CA LYS A 94 -24.95 6.78 8.29
C LYS A 94 -24.69 5.77 7.16
N ILE A 95 -23.59 5.01 7.27
CA ILE A 95 -23.14 4.05 6.28
C ILE A 95 -23.46 2.61 6.72
N PRO A 96 -24.23 1.83 5.94
CA PRO A 96 -24.44 0.41 6.21
C PRO A 96 -23.15 -0.37 5.95
N ILE A 97 -22.56 -0.96 6.98
CA ILE A 97 -21.25 -1.63 6.93
C ILE A 97 -21.32 -3.16 7.00
N SER A 98 -22.50 -3.73 7.22
CA SER A 98 -22.72 -5.18 7.21
C SER A 98 -24.10 -5.57 6.67
N TYR A 99 -24.29 -6.85 6.38
CA TYR A 99 -25.60 -7.43 6.04
C TYR A 99 -26.47 -7.72 7.26
N GLU A 100 -25.89 -7.70 8.44
CA GLU A 100 -26.57 -7.89 9.72
C GLU A 100 -27.28 -6.63 10.22
N GLY A 101 -27.05 -5.50 9.52
CA GLY A 101 -27.72 -4.24 9.79
C GLY A 101 -26.91 -3.25 10.62
N HIS A 102 -25.62 -3.48 10.80
CA HIS A 102 -24.76 -2.48 11.44
C HIS A 102 -24.65 -1.24 10.55
N VAL A 103 -24.85 -0.08 11.18
CA VAL A 103 -24.76 1.24 10.54
C VAL A 103 -23.74 2.06 11.30
N PHE A 104 -22.68 2.44 10.60
CA PHE A 104 -21.58 3.21 11.17
C PHE A 104 -21.83 4.71 11.03
N ASP A 105 -21.49 5.48 12.06
CA ASP A 105 -21.53 6.94 12.02
C ASP A 105 -20.21 7.47 11.47
N ALA A 106 -20.21 7.65 10.16
CA ALA A 106 -19.01 7.84 9.37
C ALA A 106 -18.68 9.30 9.10
N TRP A 107 -17.40 9.58 8.96
CA TRP A 107 -16.88 10.75 8.25
C TRP A 107 -16.41 10.32 6.89
N THR A 108 -16.78 11.04 5.85
CA THR A 108 -16.61 10.54 4.48
C THR A 108 -15.91 11.54 3.56
N PHE A 109 -15.17 11.04 2.60
CA PHE A 109 -14.81 11.77 1.40
C PHE A 109 -15.82 11.47 0.30
N ASN A 110 -16.62 12.48 -0.08
CA ASN A 110 -17.70 12.38 -1.07
C ASN A 110 -18.82 11.39 -0.68
N GLY A 111 -19.10 11.21 0.62
CA GLY A 111 -20.21 10.42 1.14
C GLY A 111 -20.08 8.92 0.97
N THR A 112 -18.88 8.37 0.87
CA THR A 112 -18.59 6.93 0.81
C THR A 112 -17.39 6.55 1.66
N ILE A 113 -17.36 5.30 2.10
CA ILE A 113 -16.17 4.63 2.65
C ILE A 113 -15.89 3.40 1.79
N PRO A 114 -14.68 3.29 1.23
CA PRO A 114 -13.62 4.29 1.15
C PRO A 114 -14.02 5.52 0.33
N GLY A 115 -13.27 6.60 0.44
CA GLY A 115 -13.34 7.73 -0.49
C GLY A 115 -12.97 7.31 -1.92
N PRO A 116 -13.21 8.15 -2.95
CA PRO A 116 -13.06 7.76 -4.35
C PRO A 116 -11.63 7.31 -4.71
N THR A 117 -11.49 6.21 -5.46
CA THR A 117 -10.20 5.84 -6.06
C THR A 117 -9.87 6.85 -7.16
N MET A 118 -8.89 7.73 -6.89
CA MET A 118 -8.40 8.69 -7.87
C MET A 118 -7.33 8.05 -8.75
N ARG A 119 -7.32 8.39 -10.05
CA ARG A 119 -6.36 7.84 -11.01
C ARG A 119 -5.79 8.92 -11.92
N VAL A 120 -4.46 9.00 -11.96
CA VAL A 120 -3.70 9.98 -12.74
C VAL A 120 -2.54 9.29 -13.45
N THR A 121 -1.78 10.02 -14.27
CA THR A 121 -0.58 9.51 -14.92
C THR A 121 0.64 10.26 -14.40
N GLU A 122 1.76 9.58 -14.28
CA GLU A 122 3.03 10.19 -13.88
C GLU A 122 3.36 11.41 -14.74
N GLY A 123 3.68 12.52 -14.07
CA GLY A 123 3.94 13.81 -14.68
C GLY A 123 2.71 14.72 -14.83
N ASP A 124 1.49 14.21 -14.60
CA ASP A 124 0.30 15.08 -14.56
C ASP A 124 0.42 16.07 -13.38
N LEU A 125 -0.09 17.29 -13.57
CA LEU A 125 -0.30 18.23 -12.47
C LEU A 125 -1.64 17.93 -11.82
N VAL A 126 -1.59 17.47 -10.57
CA VAL A 126 -2.78 17.11 -9.79
C VAL A 126 -3.21 18.28 -8.92
N ARG A 127 -4.50 18.62 -8.97
CA ARG A 127 -5.16 19.61 -8.13
C ARG A 127 -6.33 18.97 -7.41
N ILE A 128 -6.28 18.91 -6.10
CA ILE A 128 -7.34 18.33 -5.27
C ILE A 128 -7.90 19.46 -4.41
N ARG A 129 -9.09 19.93 -4.77
CA ARG A 129 -9.82 20.89 -3.94
C ARG A 129 -10.62 20.12 -2.90
N VAL A 130 -10.24 20.27 -1.64
CA VAL A 130 -10.96 19.71 -0.50
C VAL A 130 -11.83 20.81 0.11
N ILE A 131 -13.10 20.48 0.30
CA ILE A 131 -14.12 21.36 0.89
C ILE A 131 -14.56 20.68 2.17
N ASN A 132 -14.33 21.30 3.31
CA ASN A 132 -14.94 20.89 4.56
C ASN A 132 -16.36 21.47 4.60
N SER A 133 -17.37 20.60 4.70
CA SER A 133 -18.76 21.03 4.72
C SER A 133 -19.01 22.04 5.84
N ASN A 134 -19.93 22.98 5.61
CA ASN A 134 -20.32 23.94 6.64
C ASN A 134 -21.20 23.31 7.74
N GLU A 135 -21.66 22.08 7.52
CA GLU A 135 -22.44 21.29 8.48
C GLU A 135 -21.55 20.45 9.41
N ASN A 136 -20.26 20.34 9.12
CA ASN A 136 -19.29 19.65 9.94
C ASN A 136 -18.90 20.48 11.18
N GLU A 137 -18.46 19.77 12.22
CA GLU A 137 -18.03 20.39 13.48
C GLU A 137 -16.50 20.47 13.59
N ASN A 138 -15.79 19.55 12.91
CA ASN A 138 -14.34 19.38 13.05
C ASN A 138 -13.56 19.95 11.85
N PRO A 139 -12.30 20.36 12.06
CA PRO A 139 -11.39 20.62 10.96
C PRO A 139 -10.96 19.30 10.30
N HIS A 140 -10.69 19.35 8.99
CA HIS A 140 -10.22 18.20 8.23
C HIS A 140 -9.09 18.58 7.30
N SER A 141 -8.33 17.59 6.83
CA SER A 141 -7.27 17.78 5.85
C SER A 141 -7.25 16.66 4.81
N PHE A 142 -6.30 16.73 3.91
CA PHE A 142 -6.05 15.68 2.92
C PHE A 142 -4.54 15.49 2.80
N HIS A 143 -4.05 14.37 3.26
CA HIS A 143 -2.68 13.93 3.15
C HIS A 143 -2.60 12.79 2.14
N THR A 144 -1.60 12.76 1.26
CA THR A 144 -1.34 11.65 0.34
C THR A 144 0.11 11.21 0.45
N HIS A 145 0.35 9.92 0.38
CA HIS A 145 1.70 9.35 0.50
C HIS A 145 2.57 9.53 -0.76
N SER A 146 2.10 10.28 -1.77
CA SER A 146 2.90 10.64 -2.93
C SER A 146 3.87 11.80 -2.62
N ILE A 147 4.84 12.06 -3.51
CA ILE A 147 5.80 13.16 -3.33
C ILE A 147 5.14 14.51 -3.60
N HIS A 148 5.25 15.44 -2.65
CA HIS A 148 4.72 16.80 -2.73
C HIS A 148 5.52 17.76 -1.86
N PHE A 149 5.24 19.07 -1.99
CA PHE A 149 5.83 20.09 -1.11
C PHE A 149 5.13 20.11 0.24
N ALA A 150 5.86 20.44 1.32
CA ALA A 150 5.33 20.51 2.70
C ALA A 150 4.05 21.36 2.83
N LYS A 151 3.88 22.43 2.04
CA LYS A 151 2.64 23.24 2.04
C LYS A 151 1.39 22.45 1.58
N ASN A 152 1.57 21.33 0.87
CA ASN A 152 0.54 20.45 0.36
C ASN A 152 0.48 19.11 1.11
N ASP A 153 1.16 19.00 2.23
CA ASP A 153 1.26 17.79 3.03
C ASP A 153 -0.04 17.43 3.77
N GLY A 154 -0.86 18.42 4.08
CA GLY A 154 -2.11 18.20 4.79
C GLY A 154 -1.94 17.94 6.29
N VAL A 155 -0.76 18.23 6.85
CA VAL A 155 -0.41 18.02 8.26
C VAL A 155 -0.54 19.34 9.02
N SER A 156 -1.20 19.31 10.18
CA SER A 156 -1.47 20.49 11.00
C SER A 156 -0.22 21.11 11.61
N MET A 157 0.77 20.30 11.97
CA MET A 157 2.00 20.76 12.65
C MET A 157 2.85 21.74 11.85
N GLY A 158 2.74 21.76 10.52
CA GLY A 158 3.49 22.68 9.66
C GLY A 158 2.95 24.11 9.62
N GLY A 159 1.81 24.39 10.24
CA GLY A 159 1.15 25.70 10.20
C GLY A 159 0.66 26.13 8.82
N TYR A 160 0.59 25.21 7.86
CA TYR A 160 0.06 25.47 6.53
C TYR A 160 -1.48 25.42 6.51
N PRO A 161 -2.14 26.28 5.71
CA PRO A 161 -3.61 26.34 5.69
C PRO A 161 -4.32 25.03 5.32
N GLY A 162 -3.65 24.15 4.57
CA GLY A 162 -4.17 22.82 4.21
C GLY A 162 -4.09 21.80 5.35
N GLY A 163 -3.38 22.06 6.43
CA GLY A 163 -3.21 21.12 7.55
C GLY A 163 -4.43 21.00 8.45
N ALA A 164 -5.33 22.01 8.44
CA ALA A 164 -6.57 21.97 9.20
C ALA A 164 -7.59 22.91 8.55
N ILE A 165 -8.39 22.40 7.63
CA ILE A 165 -9.44 23.14 6.93
C ILE A 165 -10.65 23.21 7.83
N SER A 166 -11.01 24.39 8.34
CA SER A 166 -12.16 24.59 9.19
C SER A 166 -13.48 24.37 8.44
N PRO A 167 -14.59 24.04 9.13
CA PRO A 167 -15.94 23.93 8.55
C PRO A 167 -16.29 25.14 7.66
N GLY A 168 -16.91 24.87 6.51
CA GLY A 168 -17.27 25.86 5.51
C GLY A 168 -16.08 26.44 4.72
N ARG A 169 -14.88 25.94 4.89
CA ARG A 169 -13.68 26.37 4.16
C ARG A 169 -13.21 25.32 3.18
N SER A 170 -12.29 25.73 2.29
CA SER A 170 -11.67 24.81 1.35
C SER A 170 -10.20 25.15 1.15
N PHE A 171 -9.42 24.13 0.78
CA PHE A 171 -8.03 24.26 0.36
C PHE A 171 -7.79 23.46 -0.92
N THR A 172 -6.84 23.90 -1.76
CA THR A 172 -6.46 23.16 -2.97
C THR A 172 -5.03 22.70 -2.83
N TYR A 173 -4.85 21.41 -2.74
CA TYR A 173 -3.56 20.74 -2.78
C TYR A 173 -3.12 20.62 -4.24
N GLU A 174 -1.85 20.91 -4.50
CA GLU A 174 -1.29 20.85 -5.85
C GLU A 174 0.08 20.18 -5.84
N PHE A 175 0.24 19.15 -6.65
CA PHE A 175 1.52 18.43 -6.79
C PHE A 175 1.65 17.81 -8.18
N VAL A 176 2.88 17.46 -8.57
CA VAL A 176 3.14 16.66 -9.77
C VAL A 176 3.05 15.20 -9.39
N ALA A 177 2.23 14.42 -10.11
CA ALA A 177 2.08 12.99 -9.87
C ALA A 177 3.41 12.26 -10.10
N GLN A 178 4.04 11.77 -9.02
CA GLN A 178 5.31 11.02 -9.06
C GLN A 178 5.67 10.44 -7.69
N PRO A 179 6.46 9.32 -7.71
CA PRO A 179 6.63 8.41 -8.82
C PRO A 179 5.31 7.68 -9.13
N TYR A 180 5.24 6.90 -10.22
CA TYR A 180 4.09 6.02 -10.43
C TYR A 180 3.98 4.98 -9.31
N GLY A 181 2.76 4.52 -9.01
CA GLY A 181 2.50 3.58 -7.92
C GLY A 181 1.09 3.70 -7.36
N VAL A 182 0.87 3.03 -6.23
CA VAL A 182 -0.37 3.05 -5.46
C VAL A 182 -0.14 3.81 -4.17
N TYR A 183 -1.03 4.72 -3.81
CA TYR A 183 -0.86 5.61 -2.67
C TYR A 183 -2.14 5.73 -1.86
N PRO A 184 -2.12 5.48 -0.55
CA PRO A 184 -3.21 5.89 0.30
C PRO A 184 -3.28 7.43 0.35
N TYR A 185 -4.47 7.94 0.58
CA TYR A 185 -4.71 9.28 1.07
C TYR A 185 -5.67 9.23 2.25
N HIS A 186 -5.54 10.15 3.20
CA HIS A 186 -6.37 10.18 4.40
C HIS A 186 -6.39 11.58 5.04
N CYS A 187 -7.29 11.79 5.99
CA CYS A 187 -7.22 12.96 6.87
C CYS A 187 -6.04 12.81 7.84
N HIS A 188 -5.35 13.90 8.10
CA HIS A 188 -4.18 13.94 9.00
C HIS A 188 -4.33 14.99 10.11
N VAL A 189 -5.56 15.32 10.48
CA VAL A 189 -5.86 16.15 11.65
C VAL A 189 -5.85 15.27 12.89
N ASP A 190 -5.31 15.75 13.98
CA ASP A 190 -5.29 15.05 15.27
C ASP A 190 -6.67 15.02 15.93
N PRO A 191 -7.08 13.88 16.54
CA PRO A 191 -6.43 12.57 16.59
C PRO A 191 -6.55 11.80 15.26
N ILE A 192 -5.41 11.49 14.65
CA ILE A 192 -5.36 10.89 13.30
C ILE A 192 -6.13 9.57 13.24
N ALA A 193 -5.95 8.72 14.26
CA ALA A 193 -6.60 7.41 14.35
C ALA A 193 -8.13 7.52 14.28
N ASP A 194 -8.71 8.48 14.98
CA ASP A 194 -10.17 8.70 14.98
C ASP A 194 -10.66 9.10 13.58
N HIS A 195 -9.92 9.99 12.88
CA HIS A 195 -10.28 10.43 11.54
C HIS A 195 -10.20 9.30 10.51
N ILE A 196 -9.19 8.43 10.63
CA ILE A 196 -9.03 7.27 9.75
C ILE A 196 -10.11 6.24 10.06
N ASN A 197 -10.30 5.83 11.32
CA ASN A 197 -11.30 4.83 11.68
C ASN A 197 -12.70 5.25 11.25
N ARG A 198 -13.04 6.56 11.39
CA ARG A 198 -14.33 7.10 10.92
C ARG A 198 -14.53 7.07 9.41
N GLY A 199 -13.50 6.77 8.61
CA GLY A 199 -13.65 6.55 7.16
C GLY A 199 -13.01 7.58 6.24
N LEU A 200 -12.22 8.54 6.76
CA LEU A 200 -11.57 9.58 5.96
C LEU A 200 -10.27 9.07 5.29
N TYR A 201 -10.40 8.14 4.38
CA TYR A 201 -9.30 7.59 3.58
C TYR A 201 -9.76 7.10 2.20
N GLY A 202 -8.78 6.86 1.31
CA GLY A 202 -9.00 6.31 -0.01
C GLY A 202 -7.68 6.01 -0.73
N MET A 203 -7.75 5.80 -2.05
CA MET A 203 -6.63 5.38 -2.89
C MET A 203 -6.37 6.37 -4.03
N LEU A 204 -5.10 6.72 -4.25
CA LEU A 204 -4.60 7.41 -5.43
C LEU A 204 -3.70 6.45 -6.22
N ILE A 205 -4.03 6.20 -7.48
CA ILE A 205 -3.21 5.44 -8.43
C ILE A 205 -2.52 6.45 -9.35
N ILE A 206 -1.19 6.37 -9.40
CA ILE A 206 -0.37 7.07 -10.38
C ILE A 206 0.12 6.03 -11.38
N ASP A 207 -0.43 6.04 -12.59
CA ASP A 207 0.03 5.12 -13.63
C ASP A 207 1.38 5.55 -14.19
N PRO A 208 2.25 4.63 -14.61
CA PRO A 208 3.46 4.96 -15.33
C PRO A 208 3.13 5.60 -16.68
N LYS A 209 4.08 6.38 -17.23
CA LYS A 209 3.95 6.98 -18.57
C LYS A 209 3.81 5.90 -19.64
N GLU A 210 4.64 4.86 -19.55
CA GLU A 210 4.48 3.67 -20.38
C GLU A 210 3.45 2.75 -19.71
N PRO A 211 2.32 2.45 -20.39
CA PRO A 211 1.24 1.68 -19.77
C PRO A 211 1.68 0.28 -19.37
N ARG A 212 1.34 -0.17 -18.18
CA ARG A 212 1.44 -1.58 -17.80
C ARG A 212 0.64 -2.48 -18.76
N PRO A 213 0.98 -3.78 -18.89
CA PRO A 213 0.20 -4.74 -19.67
C PRO A 213 -1.29 -4.66 -19.32
N ARG A 214 -2.15 -4.79 -20.35
CA ARG A 214 -3.61 -4.72 -20.16
C ARG A 214 -4.11 -5.92 -19.37
N MET A 215 -4.85 -5.65 -18.31
CA MET A 215 -5.52 -6.62 -17.46
C MET A 215 -6.90 -6.11 -17.08
N THR A 216 -7.75 -6.98 -16.53
CA THR A 216 -8.95 -6.51 -15.84
C THR A 216 -8.51 -6.00 -14.46
N GLU A 217 -8.80 -4.74 -14.18
CA GLU A 217 -8.30 -4.03 -13.01
C GLU A 217 -9.38 -3.85 -11.95
N MET A 218 -8.97 -3.97 -10.69
CA MET A 218 -9.81 -3.82 -9.51
C MET A 218 -9.10 -3.01 -8.43
N ALA A 219 -9.85 -2.23 -7.65
CA ALA A 219 -9.35 -1.53 -6.46
C ALA A 219 -9.92 -2.20 -5.21
N MET A 220 -9.06 -2.58 -4.27
CA MET A 220 -9.45 -3.12 -2.98
C MET A 220 -8.77 -2.35 -1.85
N LEU A 221 -9.57 -1.83 -0.96
CA LEU A 221 -9.14 -1.10 0.21
C LEU A 221 -9.62 -1.84 1.46
N LEU A 222 -8.66 -2.18 2.33
CA LEU A 222 -8.87 -2.99 3.52
C LEU A 222 -9.00 -2.06 4.72
N ASN A 223 -10.02 -2.24 5.54
CA ASN A 223 -10.25 -1.47 6.75
C ASN A 223 -11.06 -2.26 7.79
N GLY A 224 -11.08 -1.73 9.00
CA GLY A 224 -11.94 -2.17 10.10
C GLY A 224 -12.82 -1.03 10.62
N TYR A 225 -13.75 -1.36 11.47
CA TYR A 225 -14.60 -0.42 12.20
C TYR A 225 -14.58 -0.77 13.68
N ASP A 226 -14.22 0.19 14.49
CA ASP A 226 -14.39 0.24 15.93
C ASP A 226 -15.79 0.83 16.19
N LEU A 227 -16.72 -0.01 16.62
CA LEU A 227 -18.13 0.38 16.77
C LEU A 227 -18.41 1.16 18.06
N ASP A 228 -17.54 1.06 19.04
CA ASP A 228 -17.63 1.75 20.32
C ASP A 228 -16.65 2.93 20.46
N LEU A 229 -16.07 3.35 19.35
CA LEU A 229 -15.16 4.49 19.24
C LEU A 229 -15.63 5.74 20.01
N ASP A 230 -16.93 6.03 20.00
CA ASP A 230 -17.52 7.17 20.68
C ASP A 230 -17.68 6.94 22.21
N GLU A 231 -17.78 5.69 22.65
CA GLU A 231 -17.91 5.32 24.07
C GLU A 231 -16.55 5.38 24.78
N GLU A 232 -15.48 5.03 24.11
CA GLU A 232 -14.11 5.09 24.63
C GLU A 232 -13.54 6.51 24.66
N GLY A 233 -14.12 7.42 23.89
CA GLY A 233 -13.67 8.81 23.73
C GLY A 233 -12.40 8.94 22.87
N PRO A 234 -11.94 10.17 22.59
CA PRO A 234 -10.82 10.42 21.68
C PRO A 234 -9.53 9.84 22.24
N VAL A 235 -8.65 9.36 21.33
CA VAL A 235 -7.29 8.91 21.68
C VAL A 235 -6.58 10.00 22.47
N LYS A 236 -6.23 9.72 23.72
CA LYS A 236 -5.49 10.67 24.55
C LYS A 236 -4.06 10.73 24.07
N LEU A 237 -3.71 11.78 23.34
CA LEU A 237 -2.33 12.05 22.99
C LEU A 237 -1.50 12.26 24.26
N PRO A 238 -0.24 11.76 24.31
CA PRO A 238 0.65 12.06 25.43
C PRO A 238 0.83 13.60 25.53
N PRO A 239 0.95 14.13 26.76
CA PRO A 239 1.11 15.57 26.94
C PRO A 239 2.24 16.11 26.06
N ALA A 240 2.01 17.24 25.40
CA ALA A 240 2.99 17.91 24.54
C ALA A 240 4.36 18.17 25.22
N ALA A 241 4.41 18.08 26.55
CA ALA A 241 5.63 18.16 27.35
C ALA A 241 6.68 17.08 27.02
N LEU A 242 6.29 15.94 26.43
CA LEU A 242 7.26 14.91 26.01
C LEU A 242 8.03 15.30 24.75
N PHE A 243 7.59 16.32 24.02
CA PHE A 243 8.25 16.82 22.81
C PHE A 243 9.00 18.15 23.04
N GLN A 244 9.10 18.63 24.30
CA GLN A 244 9.96 19.74 24.61
C GLN A 244 11.41 19.25 24.58
N THR A 245 12.10 19.53 23.48
CA THR A 245 13.56 19.53 23.48
C THR A 245 14.00 20.38 24.63
N THR A 246 14.72 19.80 25.59
CA THR A 246 15.43 20.57 26.64
C THR A 246 16.44 21.47 25.93
N GLU A 247 16.05 22.70 25.62
CA GLU A 247 17.05 23.77 25.42
C GLU A 247 17.77 23.91 26.75
N GLN A 248 18.91 23.27 26.88
CA GLN A 248 19.85 23.58 27.94
C GLN A 248 20.31 25.01 27.69
N GLY A 249 19.71 25.94 28.42
CA GLY A 249 20.13 27.34 28.45
C GLY A 249 21.56 27.46 28.97
N ASP A 250 22.49 27.65 28.07
CA ASP A 250 23.81 28.21 28.43
C ASP A 250 23.66 29.72 28.55
N THR A 251 23.57 30.19 29.81
CA THR A 251 23.55 31.61 30.14
C THR A 251 24.97 32.16 30.17
N THR A 252 25.53 32.46 28.99
CA THR A 252 26.61 33.44 28.88
C THR A 252 26.23 34.42 27.79
N GLY A 253 25.89 35.62 28.23
CA GLY A 253 25.50 36.72 27.37
C GLY A 253 26.62 37.18 26.48
N GLU A 254 26.40 37.21 25.18
CA GLU A 254 27.04 38.15 24.27
C GLU A 254 26.06 38.53 23.14
N ASN A 255 25.89 39.86 23.02
CA ASN A 255 25.12 40.54 22.00
C ASN A 255 25.66 40.19 20.59
N MET A 256 24.88 39.54 19.74
CA MET A 256 25.18 39.47 18.31
C MET A 256 24.16 40.25 17.49
N THR A 257 24.64 41.35 16.96
CA THR A 257 24.01 42.22 15.97
C THR A 257 23.89 41.46 14.65
N MET A 258 22.67 41.32 14.12
CA MET A 258 22.44 40.77 12.77
C MET A 258 22.92 41.77 11.72
N THR A 259 23.94 41.39 10.95
CA THR A 259 24.27 42.05 9.68
C THR A 259 23.81 41.16 8.50
N ASN A 260 22.99 41.77 7.66
CA ASN A 260 22.64 41.25 6.34
C ASN A 260 23.88 41.01 5.49
N SER A 261 24.10 39.77 5.03
CA SER A 261 25.05 39.50 3.94
C SER A 261 24.37 38.78 2.77
N THR A 262 24.42 39.50 1.68
CA THR A 262 24.05 39.10 0.31
C THR A 262 24.91 37.92 -0.14
N VAL A 263 24.31 36.85 -0.62
CA VAL A 263 25.01 35.71 -1.23
C VAL A 263 25.18 36.01 -2.72
N SER A 264 26.42 36.19 -3.15
CA SER A 264 26.81 36.24 -4.55
C SER A 264 27.15 34.84 -5.08
N ASN A 265 26.69 34.54 -6.28
CA ASN A 265 27.04 33.38 -7.10
C ASN A 265 28.57 33.30 -7.34
N GLN A 266 29.13 32.10 -7.16
CA GLN A 266 30.34 31.69 -7.89
C GLN A 266 30.23 30.24 -8.35
N THR A 267 30.26 30.10 -9.64
CA THR A 267 30.61 28.87 -10.41
C THR A 267 32.13 28.76 -10.42
N ASP A 268 32.68 27.56 -10.15
CA ASP A 268 33.90 27.13 -10.84
C ASP A 268 34.27 25.66 -10.59
N ALA A 269 34.41 25.00 -11.71
CA ALA A 269 35.53 24.16 -12.17
C ALA A 269 35.77 22.77 -11.56
N VAL A 270 35.52 21.80 -12.44
CA VAL A 270 36.03 20.41 -12.47
C VAL A 270 37.55 20.39 -12.57
N THR A 271 38.22 19.57 -11.75
CA THR A 271 39.55 19.06 -12.08
C THR A 271 39.70 17.58 -11.68
N ASN A 272 40.01 16.76 -12.68
CA ASN A 272 40.47 15.38 -12.61
C ASN A 272 41.76 15.24 -11.79
N MET A 273 41.88 14.16 -11.01
CA MET A 273 43.16 13.48 -10.81
C MET A 273 43.00 11.95 -10.64
N THR A 274 43.69 11.28 -11.48
CA THR A 274 43.93 9.83 -11.58
C THR A 274 44.99 9.38 -10.58
N GLY A 275 44.85 8.13 -10.08
CA GLY A 275 46.01 7.22 -9.94
C GLY A 275 46.43 6.89 -8.50
N GLY A 276 46.55 5.60 -8.22
CA GLY A 276 47.41 5.06 -7.19
C GLY A 276 46.83 3.81 -6.47
N THR A 277 47.25 2.66 -6.95
CA THR A 277 47.19 1.33 -6.31
C THR A 277 47.94 1.35 -4.97
N ASP A 278 47.42 0.65 -3.94
CA ASP A 278 48.11 -0.46 -3.29
C ASP A 278 47.27 -1.18 -2.23
N SER A 279 47.47 -2.47 -2.23
CA SER A 279 46.99 -3.54 -1.36
C SER A 279 47.32 -3.40 0.12
N ASN A 280 46.41 -3.76 1.02
CA ASN A 280 46.77 -4.63 2.14
C ASN A 280 45.52 -5.27 2.81
N GLU A 281 45.48 -6.58 2.82
CA GLU A 281 44.58 -7.44 3.58
C GLU A 281 44.91 -7.34 5.07
N THR A 282 43.88 -7.24 5.93
CA THR A 282 43.97 -7.72 7.31
C THR A 282 42.58 -8.22 7.75
N SER A 283 42.50 -9.53 7.85
CA SER A 283 41.39 -10.29 8.44
C SER A 283 41.33 -10.06 9.96
N THR A 284 40.18 -9.73 10.48
CA THR A 284 39.88 -9.86 11.91
C THR A 284 38.61 -10.70 12.07
N GLU A 285 38.80 -11.93 12.51
CA GLU A 285 37.75 -12.83 13.01
C GLU A 285 37.19 -12.27 14.32
N THR A 286 35.87 -12.12 14.40
CA THR A 286 35.17 -11.88 15.68
C THR A 286 34.29 -13.08 16.01
N ASN A 287 34.64 -13.74 17.12
CA ASN A 287 33.95 -14.87 17.72
C ASN A 287 32.50 -14.55 18.11
N LEU A 288 31.58 -15.38 17.62
CA LEU A 288 30.20 -15.46 18.11
C LEU A 288 30.15 -16.42 19.31
N THR A 289 29.87 -15.88 20.47
CA THR A 289 29.57 -16.68 21.67
C THR A 289 28.09 -17.05 21.69
N GLN A 290 27.80 -18.33 21.57
CA GLN A 290 26.45 -18.86 21.77
C GLN A 290 26.10 -18.80 23.26
N ILE A 291 24.93 -18.19 23.56
CA ILE A 291 24.27 -18.32 24.86
C ILE A 291 23.12 -19.31 24.69
N SER A 292 23.32 -20.51 25.26
CA SER A 292 22.30 -21.54 25.44
C SER A 292 21.61 -21.30 26.79
N THR A 293 20.31 -21.03 26.80
CA THR A 293 19.48 -21.06 28.01
C THR A 293 18.54 -22.26 27.96
N THR A 294 18.86 -23.25 28.77
CA THR A 294 17.97 -24.37 29.13
C THR A 294 16.91 -23.87 30.11
N MET A 295 15.63 -24.06 29.78
CA MET A 295 14.54 -23.93 30.77
C MET A 295 14.35 -25.24 31.52
N ASP A 296 14.42 -25.16 32.83
CA ASP A 296 14.05 -26.27 33.73
C ASP A 296 12.74 -25.86 34.44
N HIS A 297 11.75 -26.75 34.38
CA HIS A 297 10.47 -26.60 35.05
C HIS A 297 10.52 -27.40 36.38
N THR A 298 10.38 -26.70 37.50
CA THR A 298 9.83 -27.33 38.70
C THR A 298 8.96 -26.32 39.44
N GLY A 299 7.69 -26.69 39.62
CA GLY A 299 6.76 -25.92 40.44
C GLY A 299 7.06 -26.03 41.91
N ASP A 300 6.62 -25.08 42.70
CA ASP A 300 6.08 -25.35 44.05
C ASP A 300 5.18 -24.20 44.54
N ASP A 301 4.06 -24.61 45.11
CA ASP A 301 3.04 -23.85 45.81
C ASP A 301 3.56 -23.34 47.15
N SER A 302 3.36 -22.08 47.52
CA SER A 302 3.02 -21.74 48.93
C SER A 302 2.60 -20.28 49.10
N SER A 303 1.39 -20.11 49.54
CA SER A 303 0.80 -18.92 50.12
C SER A 303 1.52 -18.44 51.39
N THR A 304 1.85 -17.16 51.49
CA THR A 304 2.00 -16.49 52.81
C THR A 304 1.66 -15.02 52.68
N THR A 305 0.56 -14.64 53.33
CA THR A 305 0.20 -13.29 53.73
C THR A 305 1.24 -12.73 54.70
N MET A 306 1.76 -11.52 54.45
CA MET A 306 2.40 -10.70 55.49
C MET A 306 1.87 -9.26 55.42
N ASP A 307 1.25 -8.92 56.54
CA ASP A 307 0.88 -7.61 56.99
C ASP A 307 2.12 -6.82 57.42
N HIS A 308 2.35 -5.59 56.89
CA HIS A 308 3.31 -4.65 57.49
C HIS A 308 2.77 -3.23 57.46
N THR A 309 2.50 -2.78 58.67
CA THR A 309 2.25 -1.39 59.08
C THR A 309 3.52 -0.54 58.96
N GLY A 310 3.35 0.64 58.32
CA GLY A 310 3.97 1.93 58.58
C GLY A 310 5.48 2.08 58.74
N ASP A 311 6.09 2.86 57.84
CA ASP A 311 6.88 4.03 58.32
C ASP A 311 7.05 5.07 57.19
N ASP A 312 6.89 6.33 57.59
CA ASP A 312 6.91 7.54 56.76
C ASP A 312 8.35 8.01 56.59
N SER A 313 8.90 7.92 55.38
CA SER A 313 10.10 8.69 55.00
C SER A 313 9.99 9.16 53.57
N GLY A 314 9.79 10.46 53.37
CA GLY A 314 9.63 11.11 52.09
C GLY A 314 10.80 10.86 51.15
N GLU A 315 10.55 10.11 50.10
CA GLU A 315 11.42 9.92 48.95
C GLU A 315 10.79 10.60 47.75
N ALA A 316 11.60 11.40 47.04
CA ALA A 316 11.17 12.16 45.89
C ALA A 316 10.49 11.24 44.87
N THR A 317 9.21 11.47 44.62
CA THR A 317 8.42 10.75 43.63
C THR A 317 9.04 10.92 42.23
N ALA A 318 9.59 9.82 41.68
CA ALA A 318 9.80 9.69 40.26
C ALA A 318 8.46 10.03 39.60
N GLY A 319 8.49 10.99 38.66
CA GLY A 319 7.28 11.49 38.00
C GLY A 319 6.39 10.33 37.55
N ASP A 320 5.09 10.52 37.75
CA ASP A 320 4.07 9.56 37.33
C ASP A 320 4.31 9.16 35.86
N VAL A 321 4.83 7.95 35.68
CA VAL A 321 4.76 7.31 34.37
C VAL A 321 3.27 7.10 34.14
N PRO A 322 2.67 7.60 33.04
CA PRO A 322 1.27 7.36 32.75
C PRO A 322 1.00 5.87 32.86
N ASN A 323 0.00 5.49 33.65
CA ASN A 323 -0.44 4.10 33.74
C ASN A 323 -0.96 3.68 32.36
N LEU A 324 -0.13 2.97 31.57
CA LEU A 324 -0.48 2.42 30.28
C LEU A 324 -1.47 1.25 30.38
N ASP A 325 -1.75 0.77 31.62
CA ASP A 325 -2.64 -0.37 31.88
C ASP A 325 -4.12 0.03 32.02
N ALA A 326 -4.47 1.29 31.80
CA ALA A 326 -5.80 1.80 32.17
C ALA A 326 -6.75 2.10 30.98
N ALA A 327 -6.32 1.91 29.74
CA ALA A 327 -7.21 1.95 28.59
C ALA A 327 -7.31 0.51 28.04
N GLU A 328 -8.53 -0.02 27.98
CA GLU A 328 -8.78 -1.23 27.19
C GLU A 328 -8.22 -0.96 25.77
N PRO A 329 -7.48 -1.93 25.19
CA PRO A 329 -6.94 -1.73 23.85
C PRO A 329 -8.10 -1.54 22.89
N ARG A 330 -8.09 -0.44 22.12
CA ARG A 330 -9.01 -0.26 21.02
C ARG A 330 -8.88 -1.39 20.03
N GLY A 331 -10.00 -1.82 19.45
CA GLY A 331 -10.04 -2.90 18.46
C GLY A 331 -11.12 -2.65 17.44
N ASN A 332 -11.11 -3.43 16.38
CA ASN A 332 -12.16 -3.42 15.38
C ASN A 332 -13.10 -4.61 15.61
N GLU A 333 -14.42 -4.39 15.61
CA GLU A 333 -15.45 -5.42 15.70
C GLU A 333 -15.88 -5.92 14.33
N ILE A 334 -15.59 -5.15 13.27
CA ILE A 334 -15.95 -5.47 11.89
C ILE A 334 -14.76 -5.18 10.95
N TYR A 335 -14.43 -6.15 10.10
CA TYR A 335 -13.38 -6.01 9.10
C TYR A 335 -13.96 -6.08 7.70
N THR A 336 -13.41 -5.27 6.77
CA THR A 336 -14.05 -5.12 5.47
C THR A 336 -13.05 -5.01 4.31
N VAL A 337 -13.56 -5.32 3.13
CA VAL A 337 -12.98 -4.89 1.85
C VAL A 337 -13.95 -3.90 1.22
N ASN A 338 -13.44 -2.71 0.88
CA ASN A 338 -14.22 -1.63 0.28
C ASN A 338 -15.43 -1.21 1.13
N GLY A 339 -15.27 -1.23 2.47
CA GLY A 339 -16.15 -0.58 3.42
C GLY A 339 -17.38 -1.39 3.86
N LYS A 340 -17.53 -2.68 3.44
CA LYS A 340 -18.65 -3.50 3.90
C LYS A 340 -18.25 -4.94 4.15
N ALA A 341 -18.58 -5.45 5.33
CA ALA A 341 -18.31 -6.83 5.73
C ALA A 341 -19.05 -7.83 4.86
N PHE A 342 -18.35 -8.93 4.51
CA PHE A 342 -18.87 -10.04 3.69
C PHE A 342 -19.42 -9.64 2.32
N GLU A 343 -19.15 -8.40 1.83
CA GLU A 343 -19.74 -7.93 0.56
C GLU A 343 -19.47 -8.90 -0.59
N TYR A 344 -18.23 -9.37 -0.71
CA TYR A 344 -17.83 -10.25 -1.81
C TYR A 344 -18.10 -11.75 -1.55
N MET A 345 -18.59 -12.09 -0.36
CA MET A 345 -19.23 -13.40 -0.09
C MET A 345 -20.65 -13.40 -0.65
N MET A 346 -21.39 -12.31 -0.44
CA MET A 346 -22.76 -12.16 -0.91
C MET A 346 -22.83 -11.82 -2.40
N ASN A 347 -21.81 -11.14 -2.93
CA ASN A 347 -21.68 -10.75 -4.33
C ASN A 347 -20.32 -11.20 -4.89
N PRO A 348 -20.13 -12.50 -5.19
CA PRO A 348 -18.86 -13.03 -5.68
C PRO A 348 -18.33 -12.31 -6.91
N ILE A 349 -17.03 -12.09 -6.97
CA ILE A 349 -16.37 -11.43 -8.10
C ILE A 349 -16.21 -12.46 -9.23
N VAL A 350 -16.86 -12.19 -10.38
CA VAL A 350 -16.83 -13.12 -11.52
C VAL A 350 -15.55 -12.93 -12.32
N LEU A 351 -14.75 -13.99 -12.40
CA LEU A 351 -13.52 -14.07 -13.17
C LEU A 351 -13.62 -15.10 -14.29
N GLN A 352 -12.62 -15.17 -15.17
CA GLN A 352 -12.53 -16.16 -16.25
C GLN A 352 -11.15 -16.81 -16.26
N THR A 353 -11.10 -18.12 -16.47
CA THR A 353 -9.85 -18.86 -16.64
C THR A 353 -9.00 -18.30 -17.78
N GLY A 354 -7.68 -18.25 -17.58
CA GLY A 354 -6.71 -17.76 -18.58
C GLY A 354 -6.69 -16.25 -18.79
N LYS A 355 -7.56 -15.48 -18.13
CA LYS A 355 -7.51 -14.02 -18.19
C LYS A 355 -6.65 -13.46 -17.05
N PRO A 356 -5.77 -12.50 -17.34
CA PRO A 356 -5.00 -11.82 -16.30
C PRO A 356 -5.83 -10.75 -15.59
N TYR A 357 -5.65 -10.66 -14.27
CA TYR A 357 -6.29 -9.70 -13.37
C TYR A 357 -5.25 -8.94 -12.59
N ARG A 358 -5.56 -7.67 -12.29
CA ARG A 358 -4.74 -6.77 -11.46
C ARG A 358 -5.60 -6.18 -10.35
N ILE A 359 -5.16 -6.33 -9.10
CA ILE A 359 -5.76 -5.68 -7.94
C ILE A 359 -4.78 -4.61 -7.45
N TYR A 360 -5.24 -3.38 -7.36
CA TYR A 360 -4.60 -2.32 -6.59
C TYR A 360 -5.11 -2.44 -5.16
N VAL A 361 -4.21 -2.68 -4.21
CA VAL A 361 -4.56 -2.92 -2.82
C VAL A 361 -3.92 -1.87 -1.90
N VAL A 362 -4.71 -1.41 -0.92
CA VAL A 362 -4.25 -0.51 0.16
C VAL A 362 -4.82 -1.04 1.47
N ASN A 363 -4.01 -1.10 2.52
CA ASN A 363 -4.44 -1.41 3.87
C ASN A 363 -4.53 -0.13 4.71
N MET A 364 -5.73 0.22 5.17
CA MET A 364 -5.99 1.36 6.05
C MET A 364 -6.61 0.91 7.38
N LEU A 365 -6.33 -0.34 7.77
CA LEU A 365 -6.79 -0.90 9.03
C LEU A 365 -6.14 -0.14 10.19
N GLU A 366 -6.95 0.49 11.03
CA GLU A 366 -6.53 1.15 12.27
C GLU A 366 -6.59 0.16 13.43
N PHE A 367 -5.87 0.40 14.50
CA PHE A 367 -5.81 -0.34 15.76
C PHE A 367 -5.16 -1.74 15.69
N ASP A 368 -5.13 -2.41 14.55
CA ASP A 368 -4.47 -3.69 14.35
C ASP A 368 -3.10 -3.52 13.67
N LEU A 369 -2.06 -4.09 14.26
CA LEU A 369 -0.68 -3.93 13.79
C LEU A 369 -0.43 -4.53 12.40
N VAL A 370 -1.15 -5.62 12.07
CA VAL A 370 -0.90 -6.43 10.88
C VAL A 370 -2.20 -6.95 10.29
N ASN A 371 -2.35 -6.77 8.99
CA ASN A 371 -3.35 -7.42 8.17
C ASN A 371 -2.69 -8.37 7.15
N SER A 372 -3.46 -9.10 6.39
CA SER A 372 -2.95 -9.90 5.27
C SER A 372 -3.99 -10.01 4.16
N PHE A 373 -3.53 -10.37 2.96
CA PHE A 373 -4.37 -10.70 1.82
C PHE A 373 -3.92 -12.05 1.26
N HIS A 374 -4.77 -13.06 1.36
CA HIS A 374 -4.53 -14.40 0.84
C HIS A 374 -5.56 -14.74 -0.25
N ILE A 375 -5.13 -15.45 -1.30
CA ILE A 375 -6.01 -15.99 -2.34
C ILE A 375 -5.85 -17.50 -2.44
N HIS A 376 -6.96 -18.21 -2.65
CA HIS A 376 -6.95 -19.65 -2.89
C HIS A 376 -6.80 -19.97 -4.38
N GLY A 377 -6.10 -21.08 -4.67
CA GLY A 377 -6.06 -21.71 -5.99
C GLY A 377 -5.25 -20.97 -7.07
N ALA A 378 -4.55 -19.91 -6.73
CA ALA A 378 -3.63 -19.19 -7.60
C ALA A 378 -2.47 -18.59 -6.80
N MET A 379 -1.40 -18.23 -7.51
CA MET A 379 -0.33 -17.36 -7.02
C MET A 379 -0.46 -16.01 -7.72
N PHE A 380 -0.03 -14.94 -7.06
CA PHE A 380 0.05 -13.62 -7.66
C PHE A 380 1.47 -13.06 -7.65
N ASN A 381 1.81 -12.30 -8.66
CA ASN A 381 2.96 -11.41 -8.64
C ASN A 381 2.60 -10.19 -7.81
N TYR A 382 3.41 -9.88 -6.81
CA TYR A 382 3.24 -8.72 -5.94
C TYR A 382 4.28 -7.65 -6.23
N TYR A 383 3.84 -6.42 -6.37
CA TYR A 383 4.65 -5.22 -6.57
C TYR A 383 4.42 -4.28 -5.40
N THR A 384 5.39 -4.20 -4.48
CA THR A 384 5.32 -3.34 -3.30
C THR A 384 5.18 -1.88 -3.71
N ALA A 385 4.19 -1.19 -3.15
CA ALA A 385 3.82 0.17 -3.52
C ALA A 385 3.46 0.37 -5.01
N GLY A 386 3.65 -0.63 -5.87
CA GLY A 386 3.41 -0.54 -7.31
C GLY A 386 4.37 0.38 -8.05
N THR A 387 5.55 0.68 -7.48
CA THR A 387 6.54 1.61 -8.03
C THR A 387 7.53 0.96 -8.98
N ASP A 388 7.50 -0.36 -9.12
CA ASP A 388 8.35 -1.14 -10.00
C ASP A 388 7.57 -1.84 -11.12
N GLU A 389 8.26 -2.16 -12.21
CA GLU A 389 7.70 -2.95 -13.32
C GLU A 389 7.98 -4.45 -13.15
N THR A 390 8.93 -4.81 -12.27
CA THR A 390 9.26 -6.18 -11.92
C THR A 390 8.61 -6.50 -10.57
N PRO A 391 7.94 -7.66 -10.43
CA PRO A 391 7.38 -8.06 -9.16
C PRO A 391 8.49 -8.34 -8.14
N ASP A 392 8.25 -7.96 -6.88
CA ASP A 392 9.16 -8.26 -5.78
C ASP A 392 9.19 -9.75 -5.45
N TYR A 393 8.02 -10.39 -5.53
CA TYR A 393 7.89 -11.84 -5.32
C TYR A 393 6.60 -12.39 -5.90
N ASN A 394 6.54 -13.71 -6.06
CA ASN A 394 5.35 -14.47 -6.44
C ASN A 394 4.89 -15.29 -5.21
N THR A 395 3.66 -15.08 -4.77
CA THR A 395 3.12 -15.64 -3.54
C THR A 395 1.60 -15.81 -3.64
N ASP A 396 1.01 -16.48 -2.68
CA ASP A 396 -0.45 -16.59 -2.48
C ASP A 396 -0.95 -15.74 -1.30
N ILE A 397 -0.02 -15.13 -0.55
CA ILE A 397 -0.31 -14.29 0.60
C ILE A 397 0.65 -13.10 0.69
N VAL A 398 0.15 -11.96 1.10
CA VAL A 398 0.95 -10.78 1.47
C VAL A 398 0.53 -10.29 2.84
N THR A 399 1.53 -9.94 3.65
CA THR A 399 1.34 -9.29 4.95
C THR A 399 1.43 -7.78 4.77
N MET A 400 0.51 -7.04 5.39
CA MET A 400 0.37 -5.59 5.22
C MET A 400 0.19 -4.91 6.58
N SER A 401 1.04 -3.95 6.92
CA SER A 401 0.80 -3.00 8.01
C SER A 401 -0.10 -1.85 7.54
N GLN A 402 -0.53 -1.01 8.47
CA GLN A 402 -1.31 0.18 8.11
C GLN A 402 -0.54 1.09 7.14
N GLY A 403 -1.20 1.57 6.09
CA GLY A 403 -0.58 2.37 5.03
C GLY A 403 0.16 1.56 3.97
N ASP A 404 0.33 0.24 4.15
CA ASP A 404 0.91 -0.62 3.11
C ASP A 404 -0.01 -0.74 1.90
N ARG A 405 0.62 -0.92 0.75
CA ARG A 405 -0.05 -0.88 -0.55
C ARG A 405 0.76 -1.63 -1.59
N GLY A 406 0.08 -2.03 -2.65
CA GLY A 406 0.74 -2.71 -3.76
C GLY A 406 -0.16 -3.06 -4.92
N ILE A 407 0.40 -3.81 -5.85
CA ILE A 407 -0.31 -4.38 -6.99
C ILE A 407 -0.17 -5.89 -6.92
N MET A 408 -1.29 -6.59 -7.12
CA MET A 408 -1.35 -8.04 -7.23
C MET A 408 -1.77 -8.42 -8.65
N GLU A 409 -0.98 -9.21 -9.36
CA GLU A 409 -1.30 -9.68 -10.71
C GLU A 409 -1.36 -11.20 -10.74
N PHE A 410 -2.50 -11.77 -11.18
CA PHE A 410 -2.75 -13.21 -11.16
C PHE A 410 -3.63 -13.69 -12.31
N THR A 411 -3.63 -15.01 -12.51
CA THR A 411 -4.49 -15.71 -13.50
C THR A 411 -4.91 -17.05 -12.92
N TYR A 412 -6.20 -17.38 -13.02
CA TYR A 412 -6.70 -18.69 -12.65
C TYR A 412 -6.61 -19.68 -13.81
N GLN A 413 -6.09 -20.88 -13.56
CA GLN A 413 -6.03 -21.97 -14.54
C GLN A 413 -7.33 -22.78 -14.59
N TYR A 414 -7.98 -22.96 -13.45
CA TYR A 414 -9.12 -23.87 -13.31
C TYR A 414 -10.37 -23.09 -12.91
N PRO A 415 -11.55 -23.47 -13.45
CA PRO A 415 -12.82 -22.91 -13.01
C PRO A 415 -13.16 -23.42 -11.60
N GLY A 416 -13.90 -22.62 -10.85
CA GLY A 416 -14.35 -22.95 -9.49
C GLY A 416 -14.59 -21.71 -8.66
N THR A 417 -15.06 -21.92 -7.44
CA THR A 417 -15.24 -20.84 -6.47
C THR A 417 -14.06 -20.86 -5.50
N TYR A 418 -13.32 -19.75 -5.44
CA TYR A 418 -12.12 -19.62 -4.64
C TYR A 418 -12.28 -18.50 -3.64
N MET A 419 -11.86 -18.74 -2.40
CA MET A 419 -11.88 -17.73 -1.37
C MET A 419 -10.69 -16.77 -1.51
N PHE A 420 -10.87 -15.52 -1.13
CA PHE A 420 -9.83 -14.58 -0.75
C PHE A 420 -10.18 -13.98 0.60
N HIS A 421 -9.20 -13.81 1.49
CA HIS A 421 -9.47 -13.40 2.86
C HIS A 421 -8.21 -12.92 3.59
N ALA A 422 -8.40 -12.29 4.75
CA ALA A 422 -7.31 -12.13 5.72
C ALA A 422 -6.90 -13.51 6.27
N HIS A 423 -5.61 -13.75 6.47
CA HIS A 423 -5.16 -15.00 7.09
C HIS A 423 -5.20 -14.96 8.62
N GLN A 424 -5.47 -13.80 9.20
CA GLN A 424 -5.95 -13.66 10.56
C GLN A 424 -7.41 -14.13 10.58
N THR A 425 -7.67 -15.29 11.22
CA THR A 425 -8.99 -15.94 11.19
C THR A 425 -10.06 -15.09 11.83
N GLU A 426 -9.73 -14.31 12.85
CA GLU A 426 -10.63 -13.35 13.47
C GLU A 426 -11.14 -12.32 12.46
N PHE A 427 -10.27 -11.71 11.66
CA PHE A 427 -10.67 -10.74 10.64
C PHE A 427 -11.56 -11.37 9.57
N THR A 428 -11.27 -12.63 9.21
CA THR A 428 -12.08 -13.40 8.28
C THR A 428 -13.48 -13.63 8.83
N ASP A 429 -13.59 -14.06 10.09
CA ASP A 429 -14.86 -14.36 10.75
C ASP A 429 -15.70 -13.10 11.01
N LEU A 430 -15.06 -11.95 11.14
CA LEU A 430 -15.68 -10.63 11.34
C LEU A 430 -15.87 -9.82 10.04
N GLY A 431 -15.69 -10.44 8.85
CA GLY A 431 -16.15 -9.84 7.60
C GLY A 431 -15.13 -9.67 6.48
N TRP A 432 -13.80 -9.81 6.74
CA TRP A 432 -12.77 -9.68 5.74
C TRP A 432 -12.59 -10.96 4.92
N MET A 433 -13.56 -11.28 4.10
CA MET A 433 -13.51 -12.41 3.17
C MET A 433 -14.40 -12.18 1.96
N GLY A 434 -14.09 -12.88 0.87
CA GLY A 434 -14.85 -12.85 -0.37
C GLY A 434 -14.59 -14.06 -1.25
N LEU A 435 -15.31 -14.13 -2.37
CA LEU A 435 -15.22 -15.22 -3.33
C LEU A 435 -14.90 -14.70 -4.73
N PHE A 436 -14.00 -15.39 -5.41
CA PHE A 436 -13.84 -15.36 -6.86
C PHE A 436 -14.65 -16.50 -7.48
N ASP A 437 -15.64 -16.19 -8.29
CA ASP A 437 -16.40 -17.15 -9.12
C ASP A 437 -15.70 -17.24 -10.49
N VAL A 438 -14.78 -18.20 -10.63
CA VAL A 438 -13.96 -18.38 -11.83
C VAL A 438 -14.68 -19.29 -12.83
N ARG A 439 -15.02 -18.76 -14.00
CA ARG A 439 -15.78 -19.44 -15.04
C ARG A 439 -14.90 -19.74 -16.25
N GLY A 440 -15.29 -20.76 -17.03
CA GLY A 440 -14.60 -21.15 -18.27
C GLY A 440 -14.16 -22.62 -18.25
N ASN A 441 -13.20 -22.94 -19.12
CA ASN A 441 -12.59 -24.27 -19.18
C ASN A 441 -11.18 -24.21 -18.56
N PRO A 442 -10.64 -25.33 -18.06
CA PRO A 442 -9.25 -25.39 -17.65
C PRO A 442 -8.31 -24.93 -18.77
N VAL A 443 -7.29 -24.17 -18.40
CA VAL A 443 -6.25 -23.69 -19.31
C VAL A 443 -4.87 -24.03 -18.76
N GLU A 444 -3.92 -24.31 -19.65
CA GLU A 444 -2.52 -24.41 -19.27
C GLU A 444 -1.90 -23.01 -19.29
N LEU A 445 -1.34 -22.59 -18.18
CA LEU A 445 -0.51 -21.37 -18.14
C LEU A 445 0.93 -21.76 -18.50
N PRO A 446 1.67 -20.89 -19.19
CA PRO A 446 3.09 -21.12 -19.40
C PRO A 446 3.77 -21.33 -18.05
N PRO A 447 4.78 -22.21 -17.96
CA PRO A 447 5.53 -22.39 -16.72
C PRO A 447 6.09 -21.04 -16.28
N HIS A 448 5.95 -20.75 -14.99
CA HIS A 448 6.60 -19.57 -14.41
C HIS A 448 8.10 -19.68 -14.68
N HIS A 449 8.64 -18.77 -15.50
CA HIS A 449 10.06 -18.63 -15.60
C HIS A 449 10.53 -18.00 -14.28
N ASP A 450 11.38 -18.74 -13.56
CA ASP A 450 12.06 -18.23 -12.39
C ASP A 450 12.68 -16.88 -12.76
N VAL A 451 12.31 -15.84 -12.02
CA VAL A 451 12.97 -14.54 -12.11
C VAL A 451 14.35 -14.73 -11.47
N THR A 452 15.35 -15.04 -12.31
CA THR A 452 16.76 -15.12 -11.89
C THR A 452 17.38 -13.74 -11.88
#